data_e19f4644cf6cf80a01e79e57f05d071c
#
_entry.id   e19f4644cf6cf80a01e79e57f05d071c
#
_cell.length_a   1.000
_cell.length_b   1.000
_cell.length_c   1.000
_cell.angle_alpha   90.00
_cell.angle_beta   90.00
_cell.angle_gamma   90.00
#
_symmetry.space_group_name_H-M   'P 1'
#
loop_
_entity.id
_entity.type
_entity.pdbx_description
1 polymer ?
#
loop_
_entity_poly.entity_id
_entity_poly.type
_entity_poly.pdbx_seq_one_letter_code
_entity_poly.pdbx_strand_id
1 'polypeptide(L)'
;MSSLFKSEQQSRAHKNKYREVSYPTPNYDTVKVNEVKGVILHHTAEPTVERSLDVLTSKQRGVSTHVVIDTDGTRYVMCAPTVVAYHAGRSVLNGREGCNDFTIGIEFQGNTLEYPLTDDQIASAIEYLLPIMSEYEIPVENVVTHEMVRKAYKARYPRSKCYNKVDITQVEYKRFMKDLKAKLGVD
;
A
#
# COMPACT_ATOMS: atom_id res chain seq x y z
N MET A 1 -27.33 35.66 -3.26
CA MET A 1 -26.36 35.41 -2.18
C MET A 1 -26.02 33.92 -2.14
N SER A 2 -25.21 33.38 -3.06
CA SER A 2 -24.82 31.96 -3.04
C SER A 2 -23.61 31.64 -3.90
N SER A 3 -22.62 32.51 -4.01
CA SER A 3 -21.38 32.18 -4.76
C SER A 3 -20.08 32.38 -3.95
N LEU A 4 -20.16 32.88 -2.74
CA LEU A 4 -18.99 33.16 -1.90
C LEU A 4 -18.63 32.06 -0.90
N PHE A 5 -19.51 31.06 -0.68
CA PHE A 5 -19.25 29.96 0.26
C PHE A 5 -18.57 28.73 -0.37
N LYS A 6 -18.37 28.69 -1.68
CA LYS A 6 -17.71 27.56 -2.37
C LYS A 6 -16.22 27.72 -2.60
N SER A 7 -15.64 28.89 -2.33
CA SER A 7 -14.21 29.17 -2.61
C SER A 7 -13.26 29.00 -1.43
N GLU A 8 -13.75 28.84 -0.20
CA GLU A 8 -12.90 28.72 0.99
C GLU A 8 -12.59 27.27 1.42
N GLN A 9 -13.27 26.28 0.85
CA GLN A 9 -12.98 24.86 1.15
C GLN A 9 -11.93 24.22 0.25
N GLN A 10 -11.45 24.88 -0.78
CA GLN A 10 -10.51 24.29 -1.76
C GLN A 10 -9.02 24.65 -1.54
N SER A 11 -8.62 25.35 -0.50
CA SER A 11 -7.22 25.76 -0.33
C SER A 11 -6.56 25.38 0.99
N ARG A 12 -6.97 24.33 1.65
CA ARG A 12 -6.09 23.61 2.56
C ARG A 12 -5.40 22.48 1.78
N ALA A 13 -4.50 22.84 0.89
CA ALA A 13 -3.47 21.93 0.44
C ALA A 13 -2.75 21.45 1.70
N HIS A 14 -3.00 20.21 2.13
CA HIS A 14 -2.25 19.59 3.19
C HIS A 14 -0.80 19.59 2.72
N LYS A 15 0.03 20.42 3.34
CA LYS A 15 1.47 20.44 3.06
C LYS A 15 1.99 19.10 3.58
N ASN A 16 2.27 18.18 2.66
CA ASN A 16 2.80 16.87 3.01
C ASN A 16 3.99 17.05 3.94
N LYS A 17 3.96 16.37 5.10
CA LYS A 17 5.06 16.38 6.06
C LYS A 17 6.29 15.64 5.49
N TYR A 18 6.03 14.57 4.72
CA TYR A 18 7.06 13.70 4.20
C TYR A 18 7.39 14.01 2.74
N ARG A 19 8.66 13.83 2.40
CA ARG A 19 9.16 14.00 1.04
C ARG A 19 8.53 12.94 0.13
N GLU A 20 8.14 13.36 -1.07
CA GLU A 20 7.64 12.48 -2.12
C GLU A 20 8.52 12.60 -3.36
N VAL A 21 8.93 11.45 -3.90
CA VAL A 21 9.79 11.32 -5.06
C VAL A 21 9.05 10.50 -6.11
N SER A 22 8.92 11.03 -7.32
CA SER A 22 8.41 10.23 -8.45
C SER A 22 9.48 9.23 -8.89
N TYR A 23 9.16 7.93 -8.82
CA TYR A 23 10.06 6.84 -9.21
C TYR A 23 9.29 5.77 -9.99
N PRO A 24 8.88 6.04 -11.24
CA PRO A 24 7.97 5.18 -11.97
C PRO A 24 8.58 3.81 -12.30
N THR A 25 7.80 2.74 -12.11
CA THR A 25 8.15 1.38 -12.52
C THR A 25 7.62 1.10 -13.93
N PRO A 26 8.31 0.28 -14.76
CA PRO A 26 7.78 -0.21 -16.03
C PRO A 26 6.86 -1.43 -15.88
N ASN A 27 6.72 -1.97 -14.66
CA ASN A 27 6.01 -3.21 -14.37
C ASN A 27 4.57 -2.92 -13.92
N TYR A 28 3.69 -2.57 -14.85
CA TYR A 28 2.27 -2.35 -14.56
C TYR A 28 1.42 -2.71 -15.76
N ASP A 29 0.13 -2.93 -15.50
CA ASP A 29 -0.85 -3.08 -16.57
C ASP A 29 -1.52 -1.74 -16.85
N THR A 30 -1.74 -1.44 -18.14
CA THR A 30 -2.40 -0.21 -18.59
C THR A 30 -3.92 -0.23 -18.40
N VAL A 31 -4.49 -1.39 -18.06
CA VAL A 31 -5.88 -1.48 -17.64
C VAL A 31 -6.06 -0.69 -16.36
N LYS A 32 -6.88 0.37 -16.42
CA LYS A 32 -7.20 1.15 -15.24
C LYS A 32 -8.00 0.33 -14.25
N VAL A 33 -7.60 0.37 -13.00
CA VAL A 33 -8.42 -0.08 -11.90
C VAL A 33 -9.62 0.86 -11.80
N ASN A 34 -10.81 0.38 -12.15
CA ASN A 34 -12.03 1.20 -12.07
C ASN A 34 -12.52 1.37 -10.64
N GLU A 35 -12.10 0.50 -9.74
CA GLU A 35 -12.52 0.47 -8.35
C GLU A 35 -11.35 0.06 -7.45
N VAL A 36 -10.76 1.01 -6.75
CA VAL A 36 -9.83 0.70 -5.65
C VAL A 36 -10.66 0.35 -4.42
N LYS A 37 -10.48 -0.87 -3.89
CA LYS A 37 -11.32 -1.40 -2.77
C LYS A 37 -10.51 -1.87 -1.57
N GLY A 38 -9.21 -1.74 -1.61
CA GLY A 38 -8.36 -2.16 -0.49
C GLY A 38 -6.92 -1.71 -0.62
N VAL A 39 -6.18 -1.96 0.43
CA VAL A 39 -4.74 -1.69 0.55
C VAL A 39 -4.05 -2.94 1.07
N ILE A 40 -2.92 -3.30 0.46
CA ILE A 40 -2.10 -4.42 0.92
C ILE A 40 -0.74 -3.88 1.36
N LEU A 41 -0.40 -4.17 2.61
CA LEU A 41 0.86 -3.78 3.23
C LEU A 41 1.90 -4.89 3.05
N HIS A 42 3.10 -4.48 2.65
CA HIS A 42 4.26 -5.34 2.44
C HIS A 42 5.50 -4.76 3.14
N HIS A 43 6.52 -5.57 3.31
CA HIS A 43 7.88 -5.11 3.53
C HIS A 43 8.80 -5.63 2.41
N THR A 44 9.78 -4.84 2.04
CA THR A 44 10.64 -5.15 0.89
C THR A 44 11.58 -6.34 1.15
N ALA A 45 11.96 -6.57 2.40
CA ALA A 45 13.00 -7.51 2.83
C ALA A 45 14.37 -7.27 2.17
N GLU A 46 14.58 -6.09 1.59
CA GLU A 46 15.84 -5.67 0.99
C GLU A 46 16.65 -4.79 1.97
N PRO A 47 17.97 -4.79 1.91
CA PRO A 47 18.81 -4.08 2.89
C PRO A 47 18.74 -2.56 2.75
N THR A 48 18.48 -2.03 1.56
CA THR A 48 18.40 -0.59 1.30
C THR A 48 17.23 -0.24 0.38
N VAL A 49 16.83 1.03 0.39
CA VAL A 49 15.76 1.50 -0.48
C VAL A 49 16.16 1.43 -1.96
N GLU A 50 17.41 1.73 -2.31
CA GLU A 50 17.92 1.63 -3.68
C GLU A 50 17.75 0.20 -4.21
N ARG A 51 18.09 -0.80 -3.37
CA ARG A 51 17.95 -2.21 -3.74
C ARG A 51 16.47 -2.58 -3.93
N SER A 52 15.60 -2.07 -3.07
CA SER A 52 14.13 -2.24 -3.21
C SER A 52 13.62 -1.65 -4.52
N LEU A 53 14.05 -0.45 -4.86
CA LEU A 53 13.67 0.23 -6.09
C LEU A 53 14.19 -0.51 -7.33
N ASP A 54 15.43 -1.01 -7.31
CA ASP A 54 15.99 -1.84 -8.38
C ASP A 54 15.17 -3.10 -8.64
N VAL A 55 14.74 -3.79 -7.57
CA VAL A 55 13.88 -4.99 -7.69
C VAL A 55 12.54 -4.65 -8.30
N LEU A 56 11.89 -3.58 -7.81
CA LEU A 56 10.54 -3.19 -8.20
C LEU A 56 10.45 -2.52 -9.60
N THR A 57 11.58 -2.07 -10.15
CA THR A 57 11.68 -1.55 -11.52
C THR A 57 12.26 -2.56 -12.52
N SER A 58 12.75 -3.70 -12.05
CA SER A 58 13.32 -4.74 -12.89
C SER A 58 12.23 -5.43 -13.74
N LYS A 59 12.27 -5.27 -15.06
CA LYS A 59 11.38 -6.00 -15.99
C LYS A 59 11.53 -7.51 -15.87
N GLN A 60 12.73 -7.99 -15.54
CA GLN A 60 12.99 -9.42 -15.37
C GLN A 60 12.29 -9.99 -14.13
N ARG A 61 12.15 -9.21 -13.07
CA ARG A 61 11.44 -9.61 -11.84
C ARG A 61 9.93 -9.57 -12.03
N GLY A 62 9.41 -8.63 -12.82
CA GLY A 62 8.00 -8.52 -13.14
C GLY A 62 7.12 -8.27 -11.90
N VAL A 63 7.67 -7.57 -10.89
CA VAL A 63 6.97 -7.16 -9.67
C VAL A 63 6.99 -5.66 -9.54
N SER A 64 6.01 -5.10 -8.83
CA SER A 64 5.92 -3.65 -8.59
C SER A 64 5.02 -3.36 -7.39
N THR A 65 4.99 -2.10 -6.99
CA THR A 65 4.09 -1.58 -5.96
C THR A 65 3.66 -0.16 -6.33
N HIS A 66 2.70 0.42 -5.62
CA HIS A 66 2.28 1.81 -5.86
C HIS A 66 3.24 2.81 -5.19
N VAL A 67 3.72 2.48 -3.99
CA VAL A 67 4.65 3.32 -3.25
C VAL A 67 5.59 2.48 -2.40
N VAL A 68 6.86 2.90 -2.34
CA VAL A 68 7.84 2.44 -1.35
C VAL A 68 8.04 3.54 -0.33
N ILE A 69 8.06 3.18 0.96
CA ILE A 69 8.26 4.12 2.07
C ILE A 69 9.56 3.76 2.77
N ASP A 70 10.52 4.67 2.70
CA ASP A 70 11.82 4.52 3.33
C ASP A 70 11.74 4.70 4.85
N THR A 71 12.78 4.34 5.57
CA THR A 71 12.87 4.39 7.03
C THR A 71 12.73 5.79 7.61
N ASP A 72 13.05 6.84 6.84
CA ASP A 72 12.86 8.25 7.20
C ASP A 72 11.47 8.81 6.80
N GLY A 73 10.59 7.94 6.26
CA GLY A 73 9.27 8.31 5.75
C GLY A 73 9.27 8.89 4.34
N THR A 74 10.39 9.00 3.64
CA THR A 74 10.42 9.39 2.22
C THR A 74 9.62 8.40 1.38
N ARG A 75 8.74 8.90 0.53
CA ARG A 75 7.86 8.12 -0.35
C ARG A 75 8.41 8.11 -1.77
N TYR A 76 8.63 6.93 -2.33
CA TYR A 76 8.93 6.74 -3.75
C TYR A 76 7.67 6.25 -4.45
N VAL A 77 6.97 7.14 -5.14
CA VAL A 77 5.71 6.84 -5.84
C VAL A 77 6.04 6.21 -7.20
N MET A 78 5.61 4.96 -7.38
CA MET A 78 5.96 4.13 -8.53
C MET A 78 4.81 3.98 -9.53
N CYS A 79 3.56 3.97 -9.05
CA CYS A 79 2.34 3.89 -9.86
C CYS A 79 1.25 4.79 -9.30
N ALA A 80 0.38 5.29 -10.17
CA ALA A 80 -0.86 5.92 -9.73
C ALA A 80 -1.82 4.91 -9.09
N PRO A 81 -2.70 5.31 -8.16
CA PRO A 81 -3.66 4.41 -7.51
C PRO A 81 -4.59 3.65 -8.48
N THR A 82 -4.82 4.21 -9.66
CA THR A 82 -5.68 3.63 -10.70
C THR A 82 -4.98 2.70 -11.67
N VAL A 83 -3.70 2.40 -11.45
CA VAL A 83 -2.90 1.51 -12.30
C VAL A 83 -2.75 0.17 -11.60
N VAL A 84 -2.78 -0.93 -12.36
CA VAL A 84 -2.56 -2.28 -11.82
C VAL A 84 -1.07 -2.50 -11.59
N ALA A 85 -0.62 -2.47 -10.34
CA ALA A 85 0.73 -2.87 -9.94
C ALA A 85 0.77 -4.37 -9.57
N TYR A 86 1.92 -5.02 -9.76
CA TYR A 86 2.08 -6.47 -9.55
C TYR A 86 2.65 -6.78 -8.17
N HIS A 87 1.85 -6.63 -7.09
CA HIS A 87 2.31 -6.74 -5.71
C HIS A 87 1.71 -7.91 -4.91
N ALA A 88 0.50 -8.39 -5.26
CA ALA A 88 -0.23 -9.34 -4.42
C ALA A 88 -0.27 -10.78 -4.97
N GLY A 89 0.07 -10.98 -6.26
CA GLY A 89 0.07 -12.30 -6.88
C GLY A 89 -1.25 -13.04 -6.68
N ARG A 90 -1.17 -14.34 -6.34
CA ARG A 90 -2.36 -15.17 -6.04
C ARG A 90 -2.93 -14.80 -4.68
N SER A 91 -4.05 -14.12 -4.67
CA SER A 91 -4.61 -13.45 -3.51
C SER A 91 -6.14 -13.40 -3.57
N VAL A 92 -6.78 -13.31 -2.41
CA VAL A 92 -8.23 -13.13 -2.24
C VAL A 92 -8.48 -12.11 -1.15
N LEU A 93 -9.30 -11.11 -1.43
CA LEU A 93 -9.83 -10.17 -0.43
C LEU A 93 -11.34 -10.15 -0.55
N ASN A 94 -12.05 -10.38 0.55
CA ASN A 94 -13.51 -10.39 0.61
C ASN A 94 -14.16 -11.29 -0.48
N GLY A 95 -13.57 -12.45 -0.76
CA GLY A 95 -14.06 -13.40 -1.75
C GLY A 95 -13.71 -13.09 -3.20
N ARG A 96 -13.14 -11.91 -3.50
CA ARG A 96 -12.67 -11.52 -4.83
C ARG A 96 -11.20 -11.90 -5.00
N GLU A 97 -10.87 -12.57 -6.10
CA GLU A 97 -9.51 -12.95 -6.49
C GLU A 97 -8.79 -11.83 -7.25
N GLY A 98 -7.46 -11.96 -7.36
CA GLY A 98 -6.65 -11.04 -8.16
C GLY A 98 -6.55 -9.66 -7.54
N CYS A 99 -6.08 -9.58 -6.28
CA CYS A 99 -6.04 -8.31 -5.55
C CYS A 99 -5.27 -7.18 -6.26
N ASN A 100 -4.31 -7.50 -7.15
CA ASN A 100 -3.66 -6.47 -7.98
C ASN A 100 -4.66 -5.56 -8.71
N ASP A 101 -5.80 -6.13 -9.13
CA ASP A 101 -6.76 -5.45 -10.00
C ASP A 101 -7.63 -4.41 -9.26
N PHE A 102 -7.58 -4.39 -7.92
CA PHE A 102 -8.46 -3.53 -7.12
C PHE A 102 -7.86 -3.08 -5.78
N THR A 103 -6.56 -3.26 -5.57
CA THR A 103 -5.90 -2.82 -4.34
C THR A 103 -4.65 -2.02 -4.63
N ILE A 104 -4.26 -1.20 -3.63
CA ILE A 104 -3.01 -0.47 -3.61
C ILE A 104 -1.99 -1.27 -2.82
N GLY A 105 -0.78 -1.46 -3.36
CA GLY A 105 0.35 -2.02 -2.65
C GLY A 105 1.20 -0.92 -2.02
N ILE A 106 1.56 -1.09 -0.75
CA ILE A 106 2.53 -0.27 -0.03
C ILE A 106 3.67 -1.18 0.43
N GLU A 107 4.89 -0.84 0.04
CA GLU A 107 6.11 -1.51 0.49
C GLU A 107 6.83 -0.63 1.52
N PHE A 108 7.02 -1.13 2.72
CA PHE A 108 7.89 -0.52 3.71
C PHE A 108 9.31 -1.05 3.51
N GLN A 109 10.28 -0.15 3.35
CA GLN A 109 11.68 -0.54 3.26
C GLN A 109 12.14 -1.22 4.55
N GLY A 110 12.84 -2.35 4.41
CA GLY A 110 13.34 -3.15 5.53
C GLY A 110 12.65 -4.50 5.67
N ASN A 111 12.90 -5.16 6.79
CA ASN A 111 12.38 -6.49 7.11
C ASN A 111 11.80 -6.50 8.52
N THR A 112 10.47 -6.54 8.65
CA THR A 112 9.80 -6.50 9.96
C THR A 112 9.97 -7.78 10.79
N LEU A 113 10.61 -8.81 10.25
CA LEU A 113 11.06 -9.97 11.02
C LEU A 113 12.33 -9.68 11.83
N GLU A 114 13.09 -8.65 11.45
CA GLU A 114 14.37 -8.28 12.05
C GLU A 114 14.28 -6.95 12.81
N TYR A 115 13.59 -5.98 12.23
CA TYR A 115 13.49 -4.62 12.76
C TYR A 115 12.04 -4.12 12.67
N PRO A 116 11.53 -3.40 13.69
CA PRO A 116 10.20 -2.80 13.63
C PRO A 116 10.15 -1.70 12.57
N LEU A 117 8.94 -1.38 12.08
CA LEU A 117 8.71 -0.18 11.30
C LEU A 117 9.08 1.06 12.12
N THR A 118 9.64 2.07 11.47
CA THR A 118 9.85 3.36 12.12
C THR A 118 8.53 4.11 12.29
N ASP A 119 8.48 5.05 13.24
CA ASP A 119 7.32 5.92 13.42
C ASP A 119 7.08 6.79 12.17
N ASP A 120 8.16 7.21 11.51
CA ASP A 120 8.09 7.97 10.26
C ASP A 120 7.54 7.16 9.11
N GLN A 121 7.87 5.88 8.99
CA GLN A 121 7.26 4.98 8.00
C GLN A 121 5.75 4.88 8.21
N ILE A 122 5.31 4.62 9.43
CA ILE A 122 3.88 4.49 9.76
C ILE A 122 3.14 5.79 9.47
N ALA A 123 3.66 6.92 9.99
CA ALA A 123 3.01 8.21 9.82
C ALA A 123 2.97 8.66 8.35
N SER A 124 4.05 8.40 7.59
CA SER A 124 4.11 8.71 6.15
C SER A 124 3.11 7.87 5.34
N ALA A 125 3.00 6.56 5.63
CA ALA A 125 2.04 5.70 4.97
C ALA A 125 0.59 6.13 5.25
N ILE A 126 0.28 6.49 6.50
CA ILE A 126 -1.05 6.96 6.87
C ILE A 126 -1.35 8.29 6.16
N GLU A 127 -0.41 9.24 6.13
CA GLU A 127 -0.58 10.51 5.40
C GLU A 127 -0.85 10.27 3.91
N TYR A 128 -0.16 9.31 3.28
CA TYR A 128 -0.37 8.93 1.89
C TYR A 128 -1.74 8.27 1.67
N LEU A 129 -2.17 7.42 2.60
CA LEU A 129 -3.40 6.63 2.45
C LEU A 129 -4.68 7.41 2.71
N LEU A 130 -4.70 8.33 3.67
CA LEU A 130 -5.93 9.01 4.08
C LEU A 130 -6.71 9.65 2.92
N PRO A 131 -6.10 10.44 2.01
CA PRO A 131 -6.82 11.01 0.87
C PRO A 131 -7.31 9.93 -0.10
N ILE A 132 -6.54 8.87 -0.32
CA ILE A 132 -6.89 7.76 -1.21
C ILE A 132 -8.07 6.96 -0.63
N MET A 133 -8.02 6.64 0.67
CA MET A 133 -9.11 5.93 1.35
C MET A 133 -10.40 6.74 1.30
N SER A 134 -10.31 8.07 1.45
CA SER A 134 -11.47 8.96 1.34
C SER A 134 -12.01 9.03 -0.09
N GLU A 135 -11.15 9.15 -1.10
CA GLU A 135 -11.54 9.26 -2.51
C GLU A 135 -12.24 8.00 -3.03
N TYR A 136 -11.70 6.82 -2.67
CA TYR A 136 -12.21 5.53 -3.15
C TYR A 136 -13.13 4.82 -2.15
N GLU A 137 -13.49 5.47 -1.05
CA GLU A 137 -14.34 4.92 0.02
C GLU A 137 -13.83 3.55 0.51
N ILE A 138 -12.50 3.44 0.74
CA ILE A 138 -11.89 2.20 1.19
C ILE A 138 -12.16 2.00 2.68
N PRO A 139 -12.89 0.95 3.09
CA PRO A 139 -13.12 0.67 4.50
C PRO A 139 -11.81 0.25 5.19
N VAL A 140 -11.67 0.62 6.46
CA VAL A 140 -10.44 0.35 7.23
C VAL A 140 -10.14 -1.15 7.33
N GLU A 141 -11.15 -2.01 7.31
CA GLU A 141 -11.04 -3.48 7.31
C GLU A 141 -10.37 -4.03 6.06
N ASN A 142 -10.36 -3.25 4.96
CA ASN A 142 -9.72 -3.61 3.71
C ASN A 142 -8.26 -3.15 3.62
N VAL A 143 -7.71 -2.63 4.70
CA VAL A 143 -6.26 -2.43 4.87
C VAL A 143 -5.69 -3.67 5.51
N VAL A 144 -5.04 -4.52 4.74
CA VAL A 144 -4.63 -5.88 5.11
C VAL A 144 -3.16 -6.14 4.79
N THR A 145 -2.62 -7.26 5.28
CA THR A 145 -1.28 -7.70 4.88
C THR A 145 -1.34 -8.67 3.69
N HIS A 146 -0.24 -8.78 2.95
CA HIS A 146 -0.13 -9.77 1.88
C HIS A 146 -0.33 -11.21 2.39
N GLU A 147 0.15 -11.51 3.59
CA GLU A 147 -0.08 -12.82 4.21
C GLU A 147 -1.56 -13.14 4.36
N MET A 148 -2.40 -12.16 4.76
CA MET A 148 -3.84 -12.36 4.96
C MET A 148 -4.53 -12.74 3.64
N VAL A 149 -4.30 -11.99 2.56
CA VAL A 149 -4.93 -12.26 1.24
C VAL A 149 -4.41 -13.54 0.60
N ARG A 150 -3.14 -13.89 0.85
CA ARG A 150 -2.54 -15.15 0.41
C ARG A 150 -3.11 -16.34 1.19
N LYS A 151 -3.28 -16.24 2.50
CA LYS A 151 -3.93 -17.27 3.32
C LYS A 151 -5.38 -17.50 2.89
N ALA A 152 -6.13 -16.44 2.60
CA ALA A 152 -7.48 -16.54 2.06
C ALA A 152 -7.51 -17.27 0.70
N TYR A 153 -6.55 -16.97 -0.20
CA TYR A 153 -6.41 -17.71 -1.45
C TYR A 153 -6.09 -19.20 -1.19
N LYS A 154 -5.17 -19.49 -0.29
CA LYS A 154 -4.79 -20.87 0.04
C LYS A 154 -5.94 -21.68 0.68
N ALA A 155 -6.76 -21.04 1.51
CA ALA A 155 -7.95 -21.67 2.08
C ALA A 155 -8.97 -22.05 0.99
N ARG A 156 -9.14 -21.18 -0.03
CA ARG A 156 -10.02 -21.45 -1.17
C ARG A 156 -9.43 -22.52 -2.12
N TYR A 157 -8.10 -22.54 -2.27
CA TYR A 157 -7.38 -23.43 -3.19
C TYR A 157 -6.27 -24.20 -2.47
N PRO A 158 -6.61 -25.22 -1.63
CA PRO A 158 -5.63 -25.90 -0.78
C PRO A 158 -4.47 -26.57 -1.53
N ARG A 159 -4.71 -26.99 -2.80
CA ARG A 159 -3.70 -27.64 -3.65
C ARG A 159 -2.81 -26.64 -4.41
N SER A 160 -3.12 -25.35 -4.36
CA SER A 160 -2.33 -24.35 -5.06
C SER A 160 -0.91 -24.22 -4.47
N LYS A 161 0.07 -24.07 -5.35
CA LYS A 161 1.43 -23.71 -4.93
C LYS A 161 1.47 -22.18 -4.73
N CYS A 162 1.50 -21.73 -3.48
CA CYS A 162 1.74 -20.34 -3.11
C CYS A 162 3.05 -20.27 -2.34
N TYR A 163 3.89 -19.29 -2.63
CA TYR A 163 5.11 -19.05 -1.85
C TYR A 163 4.74 -18.63 -0.42
N ASN A 164 5.49 -19.16 0.55
CA ASN A 164 5.36 -18.73 1.94
C ASN A 164 6.23 -17.48 2.14
N LYS A 165 5.74 -16.33 1.69
CA LYS A 165 6.35 -15.05 2.03
C LYS A 165 5.62 -14.52 3.27
N VAL A 166 6.35 -14.22 4.33
CA VAL A 166 5.87 -13.43 5.46
C VAL A 166 6.23 -11.98 5.12
N ASP A 167 5.22 -11.16 5.03
CA ASP A 167 5.40 -9.72 4.89
C ASP A 167 5.34 -9.07 6.29
N ILE A 168 4.69 -7.94 6.42
CA ILE A 168 4.53 -7.24 7.71
C ILE A 168 4.11 -8.20 8.82
N THR A 169 4.87 -8.23 9.92
CA THR A 169 4.53 -9.02 11.10
C THR A 169 3.21 -8.57 11.72
N GLN A 170 2.53 -9.47 12.44
CA GLN A 170 1.27 -9.14 13.13
C GLN A 170 1.43 -8.03 14.16
N VAL A 171 2.62 -7.91 14.78
CA VAL A 171 2.92 -6.83 15.74
C VAL A 171 2.91 -5.47 15.02
N GLU A 172 3.65 -5.37 13.93
CA GLU A 172 3.76 -4.12 13.15
C GLU A 172 2.44 -3.78 12.44
N TYR A 173 1.71 -4.79 11.95
CA TYR A 173 0.38 -4.58 11.39
C TYR A 173 -0.59 -4.00 12.44
N LYS A 174 -0.63 -4.57 13.65
CA LYS A 174 -1.50 -4.05 14.73
C LYS A 174 -1.12 -2.63 15.13
N ARG A 175 0.18 -2.31 15.18
CA ARG A 175 0.68 -0.97 15.48
C ARG A 175 0.24 0.01 14.40
N PHE A 176 0.44 -0.32 13.13
CA PHE A 176 -0.02 0.47 11.99
C PHE A 176 -1.54 0.72 12.04
N MET A 177 -2.33 -0.34 12.23
CA MET A 177 -3.80 -0.25 12.26
C MET A 177 -4.31 0.59 13.43
N LYS A 178 -3.66 0.52 14.60
CA LYS A 178 -3.98 1.37 15.75
C LYS A 178 -3.85 2.85 15.38
N ASP A 179 -2.74 3.24 14.77
CA ASP A 179 -2.47 4.63 14.42
C ASP A 179 -3.37 5.10 13.27
N LEU A 180 -3.63 4.24 12.28
CA LEU A 180 -4.57 4.53 11.18
C LEU A 180 -5.98 4.76 11.71
N LYS A 181 -6.51 3.85 12.55
CA LYS A 181 -7.82 3.97 13.18
C LYS A 181 -7.96 5.24 14.01
N ALA A 182 -6.94 5.57 14.80
CA ALA A 182 -6.90 6.82 15.58
C ALA A 182 -6.99 8.06 14.67
N LYS A 183 -6.35 8.04 13.50
CA LYS A 183 -6.43 9.14 12.51
C LYS A 183 -7.79 9.22 11.81
N LEU A 184 -8.46 8.09 11.62
CA LEU A 184 -9.80 8.02 11.05
C LEU A 184 -10.91 8.31 12.09
N GLY A 185 -10.59 8.32 13.38
CA GLY A 185 -11.57 8.51 14.46
C GLY A 185 -12.49 7.30 14.63
N VAL A 186 -12.01 6.09 14.34
CA VAL A 186 -12.74 4.82 14.50
C VAL A 186 -12.02 3.90 15.48
N ASP A 187 -12.78 3.01 16.16
CA ASP A 187 -12.26 2.06 17.16
C ASP A 187 -11.68 0.78 16.52
#